data_bf9ad889c08195a8bc1201fe2a92fc31
#
_entry.id   bf9ad889c08195a8bc1201fe2a92fc31
#
_cell.length_a   1.000
_cell.length_b   1.000
_cell.length_c   1.000
_cell.angle_alpha   90.00
_cell.angle_beta   90.00
_cell.angle_gamma   90.00
#
_symmetry.space_group_name_H-M   'P 1'
#
loop_
_entity.id
_entity.type
_entity.pdbx_description
1 polymer ?
#
loop_
_entity_poly.entity_id
_entity_poly.type
_entity_poly.pdbx_seq_one_letter_code
_entity_poly.pdbx_strand_id
1 'polypeptide(L)'
;LYRKVAQFTMNIPFFEQREDEMGKIRIAIAGLGNCASALIQGIGHYQSEAGRKSEAPGLMHFNLGGYEPGDIQVVAAFDIDQRKVRRPLKEAVLAKPNCAKLFYPDFPDVPVTVSVGPILDGVPEHMFEYPKDRRFLPTKEQPDDTVAVLRDSQAEMLVNFLPVGSEQAVRFYARAALEAGVGFINCMPVFVASTDEWIARFQDRGLPIIGDDVKSQVGATIVHRLLAKLFMDRGVRITNTYQLNVGGNTDFLNMLNRNRLISKKISKTEAVKSQIAHELHADNIHIGPSDYVPWLNDNKVCFLRLEGEAFGGVPLHVELKLSVEDSPNSAGVVIDAVRCCKLALDRGTGGLLSSASAYFMKHPRQQFTDEVAHAMVEQFIAGERER
;
A
#
# COMPACT_ATOMS: atom_id res chain seq x y z
N LEU A 1 -22.61 -52.81 -16.36
CA LEU A 1 -23.23 -52.22 -15.14
C LEU A 1 -22.60 -50.85 -14.85
N TYR A 2 -23.11 -49.79 -15.47
CA TYR A 2 -22.73 -48.41 -15.17
C TYR A 2 -23.70 -47.87 -14.15
N ARG A 3 -23.21 -47.51 -12.95
CA ARG A 3 -23.95 -46.74 -11.95
C ARG A 3 -23.93 -45.27 -12.34
N LYS A 4 -25.10 -44.68 -12.55
CA LYS A 4 -25.36 -43.25 -12.64
C LYS A 4 -24.96 -42.60 -11.30
N VAL A 5 -23.97 -41.69 -11.34
CA VAL A 5 -23.76 -40.73 -10.27
C VAL A 5 -24.68 -39.54 -10.51
N ALA A 6 -25.65 -39.36 -9.62
CA ALA A 6 -26.54 -38.19 -9.64
C ALA A 6 -25.72 -36.95 -9.26
N GLN A 7 -25.65 -35.97 -10.15
CA GLN A 7 -25.22 -34.61 -9.83
C GLN A 7 -26.28 -33.95 -8.96
N PHE A 8 -25.95 -33.73 -7.71
CA PHE A 8 -26.66 -32.78 -6.86
C PHE A 8 -26.17 -31.38 -7.24
N THR A 9 -26.89 -30.68 -8.08
CA THR A 9 -26.82 -29.23 -8.20
C THR A 9 -27.49 -28.64 -6.97
N MET A 10 -26.70 -28.17 -6.01
CA MET A 10 -27.20 -27.24 -5.01
C MET A 10 -27.50 -25.92 -5.71
N ASN A 11 -28.77 -25.62 -5.91
CA ASN A 11 -29.23 -24.27 -6.16
C ASN A 11 -28.89 -23.43 -4.93
N ILE A 12 -27.98 -22.50 -5.07
CA ILE A 12 -27.71 -21.44 -4.10
C ILE A 12 -28.44 -20.18 -4.62
N PRO A 13 -29.67 -19.90 -4.14
CA PRO A 13 -30.42 -18.72 -4.59
C PRO A 13 -30.12 -17.49 -3.74
N PHE A 14 -28.87 -17.24 -3.34
CA PHE A 14 -28.54 -16.13 -2.43
C PHE A 14 -27.63 -15.05 -3.06
N PHE A 15 -27.10 -15.27 -4.24
CA PHE A 15 -26.15 -14.34 -4.86
C PHE A 15 -26.73 -13.40 -5.94
N GLU A 16 -27.90 -13.68 -6.49
CA GLU A 16 -28.44 -12.89 -7.62
C GLU A 16 -29.27 -11.64 -7.24
N GLN A 17 -29.54 -11.39 -5.94
CA GLN A 17 -30.41 -10.26 -5.54
C GLN A 17 -29.68 -9.12 -4.80
N ARG A 18 -28.33 -9.07 -4.76
CA ARG A 18 -27.59 -8.01 -4.07
C ARG A 18 -26.82 -7.04 -4.98
N GLU A 19 -26.87 -7.18 -6.29
CA GLU A 19 -26.06 -6.36 -7.21
C GLU A 19 -26.47 -4.87 -7.25
N ASP A 20 -27.69 -4.52 -6.85
CA ASP A 20 -28.19 -3.14 -6.91
C ASP A 20 -28.14 -2.36 -5.57
N GLU A 21 -27.73 -2.99 -4.44
CA GLU A 21 -27.75 -2.35 -3.11
C GLU A 21 -26.36 -2.11 -2.48
N MET A 22 -25.27 -2.55 -3.08
CA MET A 22 -23.94 -2.30 -2.52
C MET A 22 -23.53 -0.86 -2.77
N GLY A 23 -23.35 -0.11 -1.68
CA GLY A 23 -22.98 1.31 -1.71
C GLY A 23 -21.57 1.54 -2.24
N LYS A 24 -21.27 2.76 -2.67
CA LYS A 24 -19.92 3.20 -3.04
C LYS A 24 -18.98 3.23 -1.81
N ILE A 25 -17.69 3.05 -2.05
CA ILE A 25 -16.64 3.12 -1.03
C ILE A 25 -16.04 4.52 -1.05
N ARG A 26 -16.33 5.36 -0.06
CA ARG A 26 -15.87 6.74 -0.01
C ARG A 26 -14.54 6.83 0.71
N ILE A 27 -13.49 7.18 -0.01
CA ILE A 27 -12.14 7.32 0.55
C ILE A 27 -11.66 8.77 0.56
N ALA A 28 -10.93 9.13 1.60
CA ALA A 28 -10.07 10.30 1.62
C ALA A 28 -8.61 9.88 1.37
N ILE A 29 -7.80 10.76 0.79
CA ILE A 29 -6.38 10.51 0.52
C ILE A 29 -5.52 11.61 1.15
N ALA A 30 -4.52 11.23 1.95
CA ALA A 30 -3.47 12.12 2.44
C ALA A 30 -2.18 11.90 1.66
N GLY A 31 -1.72 12.92 0.92
CA GLY A 31 -0.57 12.88 0.04
C GLY A 31 -0.91 12.47 -1.40
N LEU A 32 -0.95 13.44 -2.30
CA LEU A 32 -1.28 13.23 -3.72
C LEU A 32 -0.02 13.04 -4.58
N GLY A 33 0.84 12.12 -4.14
CA GLY A 33 2.04 11.71 -4.89
C GLY A 33 1.75 10.73 -6.03
N ASN A 34 2.80 10.05 -6.49
CA ASN A 34 2.74 9.07 -7.57
C ASN A 34 1.78 7.91 -7.25
N CYS A 35 1.79 7.40 -6.00
CA CYS A 35 0.91 6.30 -5.58
C CYS A 35 -0.57 6.69 -5.65
N ALA A 36 -0.93 7.90 -5.20
CA ALA A 36 -2.29 8.41 -5.32
C ALA A 36 -2.70 8.60 -6.80
N SER A 37 -1.79 9.12 -7.64
CA SER A 37 -2.02 9.22 -9.09
C SER A 37 -2.31 7.86 -9.71
N ALA A 38 -1.50 6.85 -9.41
CA ALA A 38 -1.70 5.49 -9.91
C ALA A 38 -3.00 4.85 -9.39
N LEU A 39 -3.34 5.07 -8.11
CA LEU A 39 -4.59 4.57 -7.52
C LEU A 39 -5.82 5.12 -8.26
N ILE A 40 -5.87 6.44 -8.47
CA ILE A 40 -7.00 7.12 -9.13
C ILE A 40 -7.11 6.68 -10.60
N GLN A 41 -5.98 6.55 -11.30
CA GLN A 41 -5.96 5.98 -12.64
C GLN A 41 -6.49 4.55 -12.68
N GLY A 42 -6.09 3.70 -11.70
CA GLY A 42 -6.55 2.32 -11.58
C GLY A 42 -8.06 2.22 -11.36
N ILE A 43 -8.60 3.04 -10.46
CA ILE A 43 -10.04 3.12 -10.21
C ILE A 43 -10.78 3.47 -11.52
N GLY A 44 -10.36 4.51 -12.22
CA GLY A 44 -10.96 4.92 -13.49
C GLY A 44 -10.84 3.85 -14.58
N HIS A 45 -9.68 3.18 -14.67
CA HIS A 45 -9.47 2.09 -15.62
C HIS A 45 -10.48 0.96 -15.42
N TYR A 46 -10.67 0.50 -14.19
CA TYR A 46 -11.60 -0.60 -13.88
C TYR A 46 -13.08 -0.18 -13.89
N GLN A 47 -13.38 1.12 -13.87
CA GLN A 47 -14.74 1.62 -14.16
C GLN A 47 -15.07 1.54 -15.65
N SER A 48 -14.07 1.58 -16.54
CA SER A 48 -14.28 1.51 -17.97
C SER A 48 -14.76 0.13 -18.43
N GLU A 49 -15.44 0.08 -19.59
CA GLU A 49 -15.90 -1.18 -20.16
C GLU A 49 -14.72 -2.14 -20.48
N ALA A 50 -13.61 -1.60 -20.94
CA ALA A 50 -12.40 -2.39 -21.21
C ALA A 50 -11.79 -2.98 -19.93
N GLY A 51 -11.75 -2.22 -18.85
CA GLY A 51 -11.26 -2.68 -17.54
C GLY A 51 -12.16 -3.74 -16.93
N ARG A 52 -13.48 -3.59 -17.02
CA ARG A 52 -14.45 -4.59 -16.51
C ARG A 52 -14.38 -5.93 -17.24
N LYS A 53 -14.05 -5.93 -18.53
CA LYS A 53 -13.85 -7.14 -19.35
C LYS A 53 -12.45 -7.75 -19.21
N SER A 54 -11.54 -7.11 -18.48
CA SER A 54 -10.21 -7.63 -18.27
C SER A 54 -10.20 -8.76 -17.24
N GLU A 55 -9.13 -9.56 -17.25
CA GLU A 55 -8.84 -10.56 -16.19
C GLU A 55 -8.41 -9.89 -14.87
N ALA A 56 -8.57 -8.57 -14.73
CA ALA A 56 -8.18 -7.75 -13.60
C ALA A 56 -6.71 -7.96 -13.14
N PRO A 57 -5.73 -7.90 -14.05
CA PRO A 57 -4.34 -8.09 -13.69
C PRO A 57 -3.92 -7.07 -12.63
N GLY A 58 -3.34 -7.57 -11.56
CA GLY A 58 -2.88 -6.72 -10.47
C GLY A 58 -3.88 -6.52 -9.33
N LEU A 59 -4.97 -7.24 -9.31
CA LEU A 59 -5.92 -7.33 -8.20
C LEU A 59 -6.01 -8.78 -7.73
N MET A 60 -6.38 -9.01 -6.46
CA MET A 60 -6.70 -10.36 -6.00
C MET A 60 -7.95 -10.89 -6.71
N HIS A 61 -9.00 -10.09 -6.72
CA HIS A 61 -10.27 -10.39 -7.37
C HIS A 61 -10.83 -9.13 -8.02
N PHE A 62 -11.51 -9.26 -9.16
CA PHE A 62 -12.27 -8.14 -9.72
C PHE A 62 -13.42 -7.77 -8.78
N ASN A 63 -14.21 -8.76 -8.35
CA ASN A 63 -15.22 -8.59 -7.30
C ASN A 63 -14.67 -9.18 -5.99
N LEU A 64 -14.48 -8.34 -4.98
CA LEU A 64 -13.97 -8.71 -3.66
C LEU A 64 -15.08 -8.50 -2.63
N GLY A 65 -15.72 -9.61 -2.23
CA GLY A 65 -16.79 -9.58 -1.24
C GLY A 65 -18.01 -8.75 -1.64
N GLY A 66 -18.27 -8.60 -2.94
CA GLY A 66 -19.35 -7.81 -3.52
C GLY A 66 -18.90 -6.43 -4.02
N TYR A 67 -17.67 -6.00 -3.73
CA TYR A 67 -17.13 -4.69 -4.17
C TYR A 67 -16.21 -4.82 -5.38
N GLU A 68 -16.46 -4.03 -6.42
CA GLU A 68 -15.58 -3.84 -7.57
C GLU A 68 -14.61 -2.67 -7.34
N PRO A 69 -13.47 -2.59 -8.05
CA PRO A 69 -12.57 -1.43 -7.97
C PRO A 69 -13.25 -0.11 -8.31
N GLY A 70 -14.22 -0.15 -9.23
CA GLY A 70 -15.01 0.99 -9.68
C GLY A 70 -16.02 1.53 -8.65
N ASP A 71 -16.20 0.84 -7.53
CA ASP A 71 -17.04 1.34 -6.44
C ASP A 71 -16.29 2.32 -5.54
N ILE A 72 -14.99 2.39 -5.66
CA ILE A 72 -14.17 3.32 -4.89
C ILE A 72 -14.33 4.75 -5.44
N GLN A 73 -14.69 5.67 -4.57
CA GLN A 73 -14.83 7.09 -4.85
C GLN A 73 -13.92 7.91 -3.95
N VAL A 74 -13.08 8.75 -4.54
CA VAL A 74 -12.32 9.74 -3.77
C VAL A 74 -13.24 10.91 -3.46
N VAL A 75 -13.46 11.19 -2.18
CA VAL A 75 -14.37 12.25 -1.70
C VAL A 75 -13.65 13.40 -1.03
N ALA A 76 -12.41 13.20 -0.60
CA ALA A 76 -11.54 14.23 -0.05
C ALA A 76 -10.07 13.93 -0.36
N ALA A 77 -9.26 14.96 -0.44
CA ALA A 77 -7.82 14.81 -0.66
C ALA A 77 -7.05 15.95 0.00
N PHE A 78 -5.89 15.61 0.57
CA PHE A 78 -5.00 16.54 1.27
C PHE A 78 -3.60 16.51 0.66
N ASP A 79 -3.03 17.66 0.42
CA ASP A 79 -1.63 17.82 0.03
C ASP A 79 -1.05 19.10 0.63
N ILE A 80 0.25 19.31 0.52
CA ILE A 80 0.96 20.50 0.98
C ILE A 80 1.62 21.28 -0.15
N ASP A 81 1.64 20.72 -1.37
CA ASP A 81 2.32 21.33 -2.51
C ASP A 81 1.45 22.44 -3.15
N GLN A 82 2.02 23.64 -3.28
CA GLN A 82 1.32 24.82 -3.83
C GLN A 82 0.79 24.61 -5.26
N ARG A 83 1.27 23.60 -5.99
CA ARG A 83 0.81 23.25 -7.33
C ARG A 83 -0.42 22.35 -7.33
N LYS A 84 -0.77 21.79 -6.14
CA LYS A 84 -1.83 20.81 -5.96
C LYS A 84 -2.96 21.30 -5.09
N VAL A 85 -2.65 22.02 -3.99
CA VAL A 85 -3.68 22.55 -3.08
C VAL A 85 -4.60 23.55 -3.80
N ARG A 86 -5.87 23.54 -3.47
CA ARG A 86 -6.94 24.33 -4.10
C ARG A 86 -7.17 24.05 -5.59
N ARG A 87 -6.61 22.95 -6.11
CA ARG A 87 -6.83 22.52 -7.49
C ARG A 87 -7.82 21.34 -7.53
N PRO A 88 -8.51 21.16 -8.68
CA PRO A 88 -9.26 19.94 -8.92
C PRO A 88 -8.36 18.70 -8.78
N LEU A 89 -8.89 17.63 -8.21
CA LEU A 89 -8.13 16.39 -7.96
C LEU A 89 -7.40 15.87 -9.21
N LYS A 90 -8.09 15.88 -10.37
CA LYS A 90 -7.53 15.41 -11.65
C LYS A 90 -6.29 16.20 -12.11
N GLU A 91 -6.22 17.49 -11.79
CA GLU A 91 -5.06 18.32 -12.09
C GLU A 91 -3.94 18.06 -11.08
N ALA A 92 -4.29 17.98 -9.81
CA ALA A 92 -3.35 17.81 -8.72
C ALA A 92 -2.55 16.50 -8.81
N VAL A 93 -3.18 15.39 -9.19
CA VAL A 93 -2.52 14.08 -9.30
C VAL A 93 -1.55 13.98 -10.47
N LEU A 94 -1.63 14.90 -11.44
CA LEU A 94 -0.71 15.01 -12.57
C LEU A 94 0.33 16.13 -12.37
N ALA A 95 0.13 16.99 -11.39
CA ALA A 95 1.04 18.10 -11.12
C ALA A 95 2.42 17.60 -10.63
N LYS A 96 3.48 18.30 -11.05
CA LYS A 96 4.83 18.03 -10.56
C LYS A 96 4.86 18.11 -9.01
N PRO A 97 5.73 17.33 -8.37
CA PRO A 97 6.80 16.49 -8.93
C PRO A 97 6.35 15.09 -9.37
N ASN A 98 5.04 14.83 -9.46
CA ASN A 98 4.54 13.53 -9.88
C ASN A 98 5.09 13.14 -11.26
N CYS A 99 5.52 11.89 -11.38
CA CYS A 99 6.10 11.31 -12.58
C CYS A 99 5.62 9.87 -12.82
N ALA A 100 4.53 9.46 -12.13
CA ALA A 100 3.88 8.17 -12.36
C ALA A 100 3.47 8.05 -13.82
N LYS A 101 3.58 6.85 -14.37
CA LYS A 101 3.17 6.56 -15.74
C LYS A 101 1.69 6.85 -15.93
N LEU A 102 1.36 7.59 -17.00
CA LEU A 102 -0.01 7.81 -17.39
C LEU A 102 -0.49 6.60 -18.21
N PHE A 103 -1.23 5.69 -17.58
CA PHE A 103 -1.80 4.50 -18.21
C PHE A 103 -3.31 4.58 -18.42
N TYR A 104 -3.98 5.54 -17.75
CA TYR A 104 -5.38 5.85 -17.94
C TYR A 104 -5.61 7.37 -17.92
N PRO A 105 -5.75 8.02 -19.09
CA PRO A 105 -5.88 9.47 -19.19
C PRO A 105 -7.28 10.00 -18.87
N ASP A 106 -8.30 9.15 -18.99
CA ASP A 106 -9.71 9.53 -18.82
C ASP A 106 -10.10 9.48 -17.34
N PHE A 107 -9.49 10.37 -16.55
CA PHE A 107 -9.79 10.45 -15.11
C PHE A 107 -11.29 10.67 -14.88
N PRO A 108 -11.88 9.96 -13.90
CA PRO A 108 -13.24 10.25 -13.48
C PRO A 108 -13.36 11.72 -13.10
N ASP A 109 -14.42 12.40 -13.55
CA ASP A 109 -14.70 13.77 -13.15
C ASP A 109 -15.26 13.76 -11.73
N VAL A 110 -14.35 13.82 -10.76
CA VAL A 110 -14.70 13.83 -9.34
C VAL A 110 -14.64 15.28 -8.86
N PRO A 111 -15.72 15.83 -8.31
CA PRO A 111 -15.78 17.24 -7.87
C PRO A 111 -15.05 17.45 -6.53
N VAL A 112 -13.79 17.00 -6.46
CA VAL A 112 -12.94 17.16 -5.27
C VAL A 112 -11.89 18.24 -5.53
N THR A 113 -11.90 19.24 -4.68
CA THR A 113 -10.83 20.24 -4.57
C THR A 113 -9.87 19.83 -3.47
N VAL A 114 -8.57 19.87 -3.75
CA VAL A 114 -7.53 19.46 -2.81
C VAL A 114 -7.45 20.42 -1.63
N SER A 115 -7.61 19.89 -0.42
CA SER A 115 -7.47 20.62 0.83
C SER A 115 -6.01 20.77 1.24
N VAL A 116 -5.72 21.83 2.00
CA VAL A 116 -4.37 22.10 2.53
C VAL A 116 -4.16 21.24 3.77
N GLY A 117 -3.18 20.35 3.73
CA GLY A 117 -2.73 19.57 4.86
C GLY A 117 -1.67 20.31 5.71
N PRO A 118 -1.42 19.88 6.96
CA PRO A 118 -0.33 20.41 7.77
C PRO A 118 1.03 19.91 7.26
N ILE A 119 2.01 20.80 7.13
CA ILE A 119 3.34 20.45 6.59
C ILE A 119 4.11 19.57 7.56
N LEU A 120 4.14 19.90 8.84
CA LEU A 120 4.85 19.18 9.91
C LEU A 120 6.27 18.75 9.48
N ASP A 121 6.57 17.44 9.53
CA ASP A 121 7.84 16.84 9.15
C ASP A 121 7.83 16.23 7.72
N GLY A 122 6.85 16.61 6.88
CA GLY A 122 6.67 16.04 5.53
C GLY A 122 7.75 16.44 4.50
N VAL A 123 8.49 17.53 4.73
CA VAL A 123 9.45 18.06 3.76
C VAL A 123 10.85 18.15 4.37
N PRO A 124 11.81 17.33 3.93
CA PRO A 124 13.19 17.40 4.41
C PRO A 124 13.98 18.52 3.71
N GLU A 125 14.88 19.15 4.47
CA GLU A 125 15.64 20.33 4.01
C GLU A 125 16.49 20.08 2.78
N HIS A 126 17.12 18.91 2.65
CA HIS A 126 17.98 18.59 1.51
C HIS A 126 17.25 18.67 0.15
N MET A 127 15.92 18.54 0.14
CA MET A 127 15.16 18.70 -1.10
C MET A 127 15.27 20.10 -1.70
N PHE A 128 15.55 21.13 -0.90
CA PHE A 128 15.69 22.49 -1.39
C PHE A 128 16.90 22.72 -2.31
N GLU A 129 17.85 21.78 -2.31
CA GLU A 129 19.02 21.79 -3.21
C GLU A 129 18.67 21.28 -4.61
N TYR A 130 17.48 20.69 -4.81
CA TYR A 130 17.05 20.08 -6.07
C TYR A 130 16.12 21.00 -6.89
N PRO A 131 16.02 20.80 -8.21
CA PRO A 131 15.13 21.57 -9.08
C PRO A 131 13.67 21.53 -8.62
N LYS A 132 12.94 22.63 -8.84
CA LYS A 132 11.56 22.80 -8.37
C LYS A 132 10.59 21.76 -8.93
N ASP A 133 10.83 21.21 -10.11
CA ASP A 133 10.02 20.19 -10.75
C ASP A 133 10.28 18.76 -10.20
N ARG A 134 11.29 18.61 -9.35
CA ARG A 134 11.67 17.32 -8.73
C ARG A 134 11.35 17.22 -7.25
N ARG A 135 11.06 18.31 -6.58
CA ARG A 135 10.84 18.39 -5.14
C ARG A 135 9.46 18.93 -4.78
N PHE A 136 9.09 18.78 -3.53
CA PHE A 136 7.90 19.42 -2.97
C PHE A 136 8.09 20.95 -2.90
N LEU A 137 7.00 21.68 -3.14
CA LEU A 137 6.93 23.14 -2.99
C LEU A 137 5.85 23.48 -1.97
N PRO A 138 6.19 23.48 -0.67
CA PRO A 138 5.21 23.72 0.38
C PRO A 138 4.45 25.03 0.18
N THR A 139 3.12 24.97 0.32
CA THR A 139 2.26 26.15 0.30
C THR A 139 2.48 27.01 1.54
N LYS A 140 2.12 28.30 1.43
CA LYS A 140 2.08 29.23 2.57
C LYS A 140 0.68 29.37 3.17
N GLU A 141 -0.31 28.70 2.58
CA GLU A 141 -1.67 28.71 3.09
C GLU A 141 -1.77 27.98 4.43
N GLN A 142 -2.74 28.40 5.25
CA GLN A 142 -3.04 27.71 6.49
C GLN A 142 -3.69 26.36 6.21
N PRO A 143 -3.39 25.32 7.00
CA PRO A 143 -4.05 24.02 6.89
C PRO A 143 -5.56 24.14 7.11
N ASP A 144 -6.32 23.37 6.34
CA ASP A 144 -7.74 23.19 6.58
C ASP A 144 -7.99 22.32 7.83
N ASP A 145 -9.18 22.43 8.40
CA ASP A 145 -9.62 21.51 9.46
C ASP A 145 -9.82 20.10 8.86
N THR A 146 -8.81 19.27 9.04
CA THR A 146 -8.79 17.90 8.49
C THR A 146 -9.97 17.07 8.99
N VAL A 147 -10.38 17.24 10.25
CA VAL A 147 -11.49 16.49 10.86
C VAL A 147 -12.82 16.94 10.24
N ALA A 148 -13.02 18.24 10.09
CA ALA A 148 -14.20 18.77 9.43
C ALA A 148 -14.29 18.29 7.97
N VAL A 149 -13.20 18.39 7.20
CA VAL A 149 -13.16 17.90 5.79
C VAL A 149 -13.51 16.43 5.70
N LEU A 150 -12.98 15.56 6.59
CA LEU A 150 -13.29 14.13 6.59
C LEU A 150 -14.77 13.87 6.91
N ARG A 151 -15.37 14.61 7.85
CA ARG A 151 -16.79 14.48 8.21
C ARG A 151 -17.71 14.99 7.11
N ASP A 152 -17.44 16.18 6.60
CA ASP A 152 -18.28 16.86 5.60
C ASP A 152 -18.28 16.10 4.26
N SER A 153 -17.14 15.50 3.88
CA SER A 153 -17.02 14.63 2.71
C SER A 153 -17.64 13.25 2.90
N GLN A 154 -18.07 12.91 4.12
CA GLN A 154 -18.56 11.58 4.48
C GLN A 154 -17.58 10.45 4.10
N ALA A 155 -16.28 10.69 4.22
CA ALA A 155 -15.28 9.66 4.00
C ALA A 155 -15.50 8.49 4.97
N GLU A 156 -15.34 7.25 4.48
CA GLU A 156 -15.44 6.05 5.31
C GLU A 156 -14.06 5.60 5.82
N MET A 157 -13.02 5.92 5.04
CA MET A 157 -11.63 5.64 5.41
C MET A 157 -10.66 6.67 4.83
N LEU A 158 -9.51 6.81 5.47
CA LEU A 158 -8.41 7.66 5.04
C LEU A 158 -7.22 6.79 4.61
N VAL A 159 -6.80 6.92 3.34
CA VAL A 159 -5.61 6.27 2.79
C VAL A 159 -4.42 7.21 2.89
N ASN A 160 -3.37 6.79 3.57
CA ASN A 160 -2.17 7.58 3.82
C ASN A 160 -1.02 7.22 2.88
N PHE A 161 -0.60 8.19 2.05
CA PHE A 161 0.53 8.13 1.11
C PHE A 161 1.57 9.24 1.37
N LEU A 162 1.70 9.69 2.59
CA LEU A 162 2.69 10.71 2.93
C LEU A 162 4.13 10.24 2.67
N PRO A 163 5.10 11.16 2.51
CA PRO A 163 6.49 10.78 2.27
C PRO A 163 7.10 9.98 3.43
N VAL A 164 8.03 9.08 3.10
CA VAL A 164 8.81 8.32 4.10
C VAL A 164 9.45 9.26 5.13
N GLY A 165 9.37 8.89 6.41
CA GLY A 165 9.90 9.69 7.54
C GLY A 165 9.03 10.84 7.98
N SER A 166 7.77 10.92 7.52
CA SER A 166 6.77 11.90 7.98
C SER A 166 6.04 11.37 9.22
N GLU A 167 6.79 11.11 10.29
CA GLU A 167 6.31 10.46 11.51
C GLU A 167 5.21 11.27 12.21
N GLN A 168 5.40 12.60 12.34
CA GLN A 168 4.43 13.47 12.99
C GLN A 168 3.16 13.63 12.13
N ALA A 169 3.35 13.81 10.83
CA ALA A 169 2.24 13.98 9.91
C ALA A 169 1.36 12.73 9.81
N VAL A 170 1.95 11.52 9.73
CA VAL A 170 1.19 10.27 9.71
C VAL A 170 0.37 10.10 10.99
N ARG A 171 0.98 10.35 12.16
CA ARG A 171 0.25 10.28 13.45
C ARG A 171 -0.81 11.36 13.57
N PHE A 172 -0.62 12.53 12.96
CA PHE A 172 -1.63 13.57 12.88
C PHE A 172 -2.87 13.06 12.11
N TYR A 173 -2.67 12.50 10.90
CA TYR A 173 -3.78 11.97 10.10
C TYR A 173 -4.46 10.76 10.74
N ALA A 174 -3.71 9.90 11.44
CA ALA A 174 -4.30 8.79 12.19
C ALA A 174 -5.19 9.29 13.34
N ARG A 175 -4.80 10.37 14.06
CA ARG A 175 -5.65 11.00 15.07
C ARG A 175 -6.88 11.66 14.44
N ALA A 176 -6.70 12.37 13.33
CA ALA A 176 -7.82 13.00 12.61
C ALA A 176 -8.83 11.96 12.12
N ALA A 177 -8.37 10.80 11.64
CA ALA A 177 -9.23 9.69 11.25
C ALA A 177 -10.05 9.16 12.43
N LEU A 178 -9.42 8.90 13.59
CA LEU A 178 -10.11 8.50 14.82
C LEU A 178 -11.14 9.54 15.27
N GLU A 179 -10.80 10.81 15.23
CA GLU A 179 -11.68 11.89 15.65
C GLU A 179 -12.86 12.08 14.69
N ALA A 180 -12.61 11.95 13.40
CA ALA A 180 -13.65 12.02 12.37
C ALA A 180 -14.57 10.78 12.35
N GLY A 181 -14.14 9.66 12.93
CA GLY A 181 -14.88 8.40 12.89
C GLY A 181 -14.69 7.61 11.60
N VAL A 182 -13.49 7.65 11.00
CA VAL A 182 -13.17 6.96 9.73
C VAL A 182 -12.08 5.92 9.92
N GLY A 183 -12.10 4.83 9.13
CA GLY A 183 -11.03 3.83 9.10
C GLY A 183 -9.71 4.40 8.59
N PHE A 184 -8.59 3.70 8.81
CA PHE A 184 -7.27 4.18 8.42
C PHE A 184 -6.44 3.11 7.73
N ILE A 185 -5.92 3.43 6.54
CA ILE A 185 -5.02 2.55 5.77
C ILE A 185 -3.67 3.24 5.67
N ASN A 186 -2.68 2.72 6.41
CA ASN A 186 -1.35 3.29 6.44
C ASN A 186 -0.42 2.61 5.43
N CYS A 187 -0.25 3.22 4.27
CA CYS A 187 0.64 2.71 3.22
C CYS A 187 2.11 3.06 3.46
N MET A 188 2.44 3.77 4.54
CA MET A 188 3.78 4.29 4.81
C MET A 188 4.47 3.56 5.98
N PRO A 189 5.81 3.54 6.01
CA PRO A 189 6.58 2.88 7.06
C PRO A 189 6.68 3.73 8.34
N VAL A 190 5.55 4.17 8.85
CA VAL A 190 5.39 4.78 10.18
C VAL A 190 4.52 3.85 11.00
N PHE A 191 5.02 3.37 12.13
CA PHE A 191 4.38 2.31 12.90
C PHE A 191 3.17 2.84 13.65
N VAL A 192 2.00 2.58 13.09
CA VAL A 192 0.68 2.90 13.64
C VAL A 192 -0.12 1.60 13.78
N ALA A 193 -0.41 0.92 12.67
CA ALA A 193 -1.22 -0.29 12.68
C ALA A 193 -0.50 -1.51 13.31
N SER A 194 0.81 -1.43 13.49
CA SER A 194 1.62 -2.49 14.13
C SER A 194 1.85 -2.27 15.64
N THR A 195 1.32 -1.19 16.23
CA THR A 195 1.51 -0.87 17.66
C THR A 195 0.23 -1.03 18.47
N ASP A 196 0.35 -1.63 19.65
CA ASP A 196 -0.81 -1.96 20.51
C ASP A 196 -1.61 -0.71 20.91
N GLU A 197 -0.95 0.42 21.15
CA GLU A 197 -1.60 1.68 21.51
C GLU A 197 -2.60 2.14 20.43
N TRP A 198 -2.18 2.18 19.17
CA TRP A 198 -3.05 2.62 18.09
C TRP A 198 -4.12 1.59 17.76
N ILE A 199 -3.76 0.29 17.78
CA ILE A 199 -4.73 -0.79 17.57
C ILE A 199 -5.88 -0.67 18.57
N ALA A 200 -5.57 -0.50 19.87
CA ALA A 200 -6.58 -0.33 20.91
C ALA A 200 -7.48 0.89 20.66
N ARG A 201 -6.90 2.04 20.29
CA ARG A 201 -7.68 3.26 19.99
C ARG A 201 -8.66 3.08 18.84
N PHE A 202 -8.26 2.40 17.77
CA PHE A 202 -9.14 2.10 16.63
C PHE A 202 -10.19 1.06 17.01
N GLN A 203 -9.83 0.07 17.80
CA GLN A 203 -10.76 -0.95 18.30
C GLN A 203 -11.83 -0.34 19.22
N ASP A 204 -11.45 0.54 20.15
CA ASP A 204 -12.38 1.20 21.08
C ASP A 204 -13.40 2.10 20.34
N ARG A 205 -13.05 2.56 19.13
CA ARG A 205 -13.93 3.34 18.27
C ARG A 205 -14.72 2.49 17.26
N GLY A 206 -14.50 1.17 17.22
CA GLY A 206 -15.11 0.29 16.23
C GLY A 206 -14.64 0.55 14.79
N LEU A 207 -13.45 1.15 14.62
CA LEU A 207 -12.92 1.55 13.31
C LEU A 207 -11.81 0.60 12.87
N PRO A 208 -11.79 0.11 11.62
CA PRO A 208 -10.71 -0.73 11.11
C PRO A 208 -9.44 0.09 10.87
N ILE A 209 -8.28 -0.56 11.12
CA ILE A 209 -6.96 -0.06 10.74
C ILE A 209 -6.18 -1.14 9.98
N ILE A 210 -5.52 -0.76 8.89
CA ILE A 210 -4.64 -1.60 8.06
C ILE A 210 -3.29 -0.90 7.93
N GLY A 211 -2.18 -1.59 8.08
CA GLY A 211 -0.81 -1.05 7.94
C GLY A 211 0.24 -2.05 8.42
N ASP A 212 1.48 -1.71 8.37
CA ASP A 212 2.14 -0.49 7.90
C ASP A 212 3.06 -0.82 6.70
N ASP A 213 3.36 0.17 5.84
CA ASP A 213 4.27 0.06 4.69
C ASP A 213 3.75 -0.90 3.60
N VAL A 214 2.97 -0.39 2.66
CA VAL A 214 2.33 -1.20 1.61
C VAL A 214 3.35 -2.00 0.79
N LYS A 215 3.04 -3.26 0.52
CA LYS A 215 3.74 -4.10 -0.45
C LYS A 215 3.38 -3.67 -1.88
N SER A 216 4.21 -4.05 -2.82
CA SER A 216 3.84 -4.05 -4.25
C SER A 216 3.34 -5.44 -4.63
N GLN A 217 2.65 -5.59 -5.75
CA GLN A 217 2.19 -6.89 -6.24
C GLN A 217 3.36 -7.84 -6.52
N VAL A 218 4.22 -7.45 -7.47
CA VAL A 218 5.51 -8.11 -7.69
C VAL A 218 6.59 -7.07 -7.46
N GLY A 219 7.05 -6.97 -6.22
CA GLY A 219 8.07 -5.99 -5.81
C GLY A 219 9.29 -6.65 -5.19
N ALA A 220 10.33 -5.86 -5.00
CA ALA A 220 11.62 -6.33 -4.48
C ALA A 220 11.49 -7.10 -3.15
N THR A 221 10.62 -6.66 -2.23
CA THR A 221 10.40 -7.34 -0.95
C THR A 221 9.75 -8.71 -1.14
N ILE A 222 8.72 -8.82 -1.99
CA ILE A 222 8.03 -10.10 -2.26
C ILE A 222 9.00 -11.10 -2.89
N VAL A 223 9.73 -10.67 -3.93
CA VAL A 223 10.71 -11.53 -4.62
C VAL A 223 11.80 -11.99 -3.66
N HIS A 224 12.31 -11.09 -2.80
CA HIS A 224 13.33 -11.43 -1.81
C HIS A 224 12.82 -12.44 -0.78
N ARG A 225 11.60 -12.25 -0.25
CA ARG A 225 10.94 -13.19 0.68
C ARG A 225 10.80 -14.57 0.06
N LEU A 226 10.30 -14.65 -1.18
CA LEU A 226 10.10 -15.92 -1.89
C LEU A 226 11.43 -16.65 -2.13
N LEU A 227 12.48 -15.94 -2.53
CA LEU A 227 13.80 -16.54 -2.71
C LEU A 227 14.41 -16.98 -1.38
N ALA A 228 14.27 -16.19 -0.30
CA ALA A 228 14.71 -16.59 1.03
C ALA A 228 13.99 -17.86 1.50
N LYS A 229 12.66 -17.91 1.33
CA LYS A 229 11.86 -19.10 1.64
C LYS A 229 12.30 -20.30 0.78
N LEU A 230 12.53 -20.12 -0.51
CA LEU A 230 13.00 -21.19 -1.40
C LEU A 230 14.33 -21.81 -0.90
N PHE A 231 15.28 -20.98 -0.48
CA PHE A 231 16.54 -21.47 0.09
C PHE A 231 16.28 -22.32 1.33
N MET A 232 15.45 -21.81 2.25
CA MET A 232 15.10 -22.53 3.49
C MET A 232 14.38 -23.84 3.21
N ASP A 233 13.37 -23.85 2.33
CA ASP A 233 12.59 -25.04 1.96
C ASP A 233 13.46 -26.12 1.26
N ARG A 234 14.55 -25.70 0.61
CA ARG A 234 15.50 -26.61 -0.06
C ARG A 234 16.72 -26.96 0.81
N GLY A 235 16.73 -26.56 2.08
CA GLY A 235 17.81 -26.87 3.01
C GLY A 235 19.11 -26.11 2.75
N VAL A 236 19.06 -25.01 2.02
CA VAL A 236 20.20 -24.11 1.79
C VAL A 236 20.25 -23.08 2.90
N ARG A 237 21.36 -23.02 3.63
CA ARG A 237 21.56 -22.05 4.70
C ARG A 237 22.00 -20.72 4.10
N ILE A 238 21.17 -19.68 4.23
CA ILE A 238 21.54 -18.32 3.79
C ILE A 238 22.67 -17.77 4.67
N THR A 239 23.74 -17.31 4.04
CA THR A 239 24.88 -16.69 4.73
C THR A 239 24.90 -15.19 4.58
N ASN A 240 24.60 -14.68 3.40
CA ASN A 240 24.58 -13.24 3.11
C ASN A 240 23.44 -12.91 2.15
N THR A 241 22.91 -11.70 2.27
CA THR A 241 21.96 -11.19 1.28
C THR A 241 21.96 -9.66 1.21
N TYR A 242 21.76 -9.13 0.00
CA TYR A 242 21.47 -7.72 -0.16
C TYR A 242 20.32 -7.47 -1.14
N GLN A 243 19.67 -6.32 -0.94
CA GLN A 243 18.69 -5.73 -1.85
C GLN A 243 19.00 -4.25 -2.02
N LEU A 244 19.47 -3.86 -3.20
CA LEU A 244 19.75 -2.48 -3.57
C LEU A 244 18.62 -1.98 -4.46
N ASN A 245 18.02 -0.83 -4.10
CA ASN A 245 16.91 -0.27 -4.87
C ASN A 245 17.29 1.13 -5.37
N VAL A 246 17.12 1.35 -6.64
CA VAL A 246 17.38 2.63 -7.31
C VAL A 246 16.11 3.09 -8.01
N GLY A 247 15.78 4.36 -7.91
CA GLY A 247 14.59 4.93 -8.56
C GLY A 247 14.75 6.42 -8.80
N GLY A 248 13.81 7.02 -9.52
CA GLY A 248 13.89 8.43 -9.93
C GLY A 248 12.73 9.31 -9.49
N ASN A 249 11.80 8.78 -8.71
CA ASN A 249 10.68 9.55 -8.19
C ASN A 249 11.03 10.32 -6.90
N THR A 250 10.12 11.15 -6.45
CA THR A 250 10.34 12.03 -5.29
C THR A 250 10.51 11.27 -3.98
N ASP A 251 10.01 10.01 -3.86
CA ASP A 251 10.26 9.20 -2.66
C ASP A 251 11.73 8.78 -2.58
N PHE A 252 12.35 8.40 -3.71
CA PHE A 252 13.80 8.13 -3.76
C PHE A 252 14.63 9.37 -3.46
N LEU A 253 14.24 10.55 -3.96
CA LEU A 253 14.87 11.80 -3.58
C LEU A 253 14.73 12.08 -2.08
N ASN A 254 13.54 11.91 -1.50
CA ASN A 254 13.29 12.05 -0.07
C ASN A 254 14.17 11.11 0.77
N MET A 255 14.40 9.90 0.29
CA MET A 255 15.18 8.86 0.97
C MET A 255 16.71 9.07 0.93
N LEU A 256 17.22 10.05 0.20
CA LEU A 256 18.63 10.45 0.31
C LEU A 256 18.97 10.98 1.71
N ASN A 257 17.98 11.53 2.43
CA ASN A 257 18.13 11.83 3.85
C ASN A 257 18.04 10.54 4.69
N ARG A 258 19.22 10.02 5.08
CA ARG A 258 19.34 8.75 5.82
C ARG A 258 18.60 8.73 7.15
N ASN A 259 18.42 9.88 7.80
CA ASN A 259 17.70 9.97 9.09
C ASN A 259 16.22 9.65 8.95
N ARG A 260 15.65 9.81 7.75
CA ARG A 260 14.24 9.49 7.45
C ARG A 260 13.99 8.00 7.17
N LEU A 261 15.04 7.18 7.10
CA LEU A 261 14.95 5.78 6.67
C LEU A 261 14.82 4.76 7.80
N ILE A 262 14.86 5.19 9.05
CA ILE A 262 14.96 4.26 10.20
C ILE A 262 13.80 3.25 10.17
N SER A 263 12.57 3.73 10.19
CA SER A 263 11.38 2.86 10.17
C SER A 263 11.29 2.04 8.87
N LYS A 264 11.62 2.64 7.71
CA LYS A 264 11.61 1.91 6.42
C LYS A 264 12.65 0.80 6.34
N LYS A 265 13.84 1.01 6.92
CA LYS A 265 14.88 -0.01 7.00
C LYS A 265 14.45 -1.17 7.90
N ILE A 266 13.86 -0.87 9.05
CA ILE A 266 13.29 -1.88 9.96
C ILE A 266 12.23 -2.69 9.23
N SER A 267 11.20 -2.03 8.68
CA SER A 267 10.09 -2.67 7.97
C SER A 267 10.57 -3.67 6.91
N LYS A 268 11.43 -3.23 6.00
CA LYS A 268 11.94 -4.08 4.91
C LYS A 268 12.82 -5.23 5.40
N THR A 269 13.69 -4.97 6.39
CA THR A 269 14.61 -5.98 6.92
C THR A 269 13.85 -7.07 7.66
N GLU A 270 12.88 -6.70 8.49
CA GLU A 270 12.05 -7.65 9.22
C GLU A 270 11.17 -8.48 8.28
N ALA A 271 10.61 -7.87 7.22
CA ALA A 271 9.85 -8.58 6.22
C ALA A 271 10.65 -9.73 5.58
N VAL A 272 11.94 -9.55 5.29
CA VAL A 272 12.80 -10.60 4.74
C VAL A 272 13.28 -11.56 5.81
N LYS A 273 13.76 -11.06 6.96
CA LYS A 273 14.22 -11.89 8.09
C LYS A 273 13.16 -12.88 8.55
N SER A 274 11.88 -12.51 8.47
CA SER A 274 10.77 -13.39 8.86
C SER A 274 10.68 -14.69 8.05
N GLN A 275 11.36 -14.78 6.88
CA GLN A 275 11.44 -15.98 6.05
C GLN A 275 12.71 -16.80 6.31
N ILE A 276 13.60 -16.36 7.21
CA ILE A 276 14.88 -17.01 7.49
C ILE A 276 14.81 -17.60 8.90
N ALA A 277 14.94 -18.92 9.01
CA ALA A 277 14.77 -19.63 10.28
C ALA A 277 15.97 -19.50 11.24
N HIS A 278 17.12 -19.04 10.77
CA HIS A 278 18.31 -18.85 11.58
C HIS A 278 18.69 -17.37 11.66
N GLU A 279 19.44 -17.01 12.67
CA GLU A 279 19.91 -15.63 12.85
C GLU A 279 21.01 -15.29 11.84
N LEU A 280 20.83 -14.16 11.14
CA LEU A 280 21.85 -13.55 10.32
C LEU A 280 22.47 -12.36 11.06
N HIS A 281 23.80 -12.29 11.07
CA HIS A 281 24.49 -11.11 11.59
C HIS A 281 24.05 -9.85 10.84
N ALA A 282 24.03 -8.71 11.53
CA ALA A 282 23.55 -7.45 10.96
C ALA A 282 24.34 -7.01 9.70
N ASP A 283 25.62 -7.35 9.62
CA ASP A 283 26.47 -7.03 8.46
C ASP A 283 26.23 -7.96 7.27
N ASN A 284 25.55 -9.09 7.47
CA ASN A 284 25.28 -10.08 6.43
C ASN A 284 23.94 -9.88 5.74
N ILE A 285 23.17 -8.85 6.16
CA ILE A 285 21.91 -8.48 5.53
C ILE A 285 21.86 -6.99 5.27
N HIS A 286 21.73 -6.61 3.99
CA HIS A 286 21.58 -5.20 3.60
C HIS A 286 20.35 -5.02 2.73
N ILE A 287 19.35 -4.27 3.23
CA ILE A 287 18.12 -3.95 2.49
C ILE A 287 17.87 -2.45 2.58
N GLY A 288 17.87 -1.79 1.44
CA GLY A 288 17.66 -0.35 1.48
C GLY A 288 17.30 0.27 0.14
N PRO A 289 16.82 1.53 0.18
CA PRO A 289 17.02 2.44 -0.92
C PRO A 289 18.52 2.70 -1.03
N SER A 290 19.04 2.65 -2.25
CA SER A 290 20.47 2.81 -2.49
C SER A 290 20.78 4.16 -3.07
N ASP A 291 20.03 4.60 -4.12
CA ASP A 291 20.31 5.86 -4.78
C ASP A 291 19.10 6.44 -5.52
N TYR A 292 19.22 7.72 -5.89
CA TYR A 292 18.27 8.49 -6.68
C TYR A 292 18.85 8.79 -8.06
N VAL A 293 18.19 8.30 -9.10
CA VAL A 293 18.56 8.52 -10.50
C VAL A 293 17.39 9.19 -11.23
N PRO A 294 17.41 10.52 -11.41
CA PRO A 294 16.24 11.33 -11.81
C PRO A 294 15.55 10.88 -13.10
N TRP A 295 16.29 10.40 -14.10
CA TRP A 295 15.74 10.00 -15.40
C TRP A 295 14.95 8.67 -15.34
N LEU A 296 15.07 7.88 -14.27
CA LEU A 296 14.25 6.68 -14.05
C LEU A 296 12.78 7.04 -13.78
N ASN A 297 12.49 8.29 -13.39
CA ASN A 297 11.13 8.71 -13.02
C ASN A 297 10.51 7.73 -11.98
N ASP A 298 9.35 7.15 -12.27
CA ASP A 298 8.67 6.21 -11.37
C ASP A 298 9.15 4.75 -11.53
N ASN A 299 10.07 4.49 -12.47
CA ASN A 299 10.66 3.16 -12.61
C ASN A 299 11.64 2.89 -11.47
N LYS A 300 11.43 1.74 -10.81
CA LYS A 300 12.31 1.23 -9.76
C LYS A 300 13.07 0.02 -10.23
N VAL A 301 14.40 0.06 -10.08
CA VAL A 301 15.29 -1.07 -10.35
C VAL A 301 15.80 -1.63 -9.03
N CYS A 302 15.64 -2.93 -8.84
CA CYS A 302 16.18 -3.67 -7.71
C CYS A 302 17.27 -4.62 -8.17
N PHE A 303 18.40 -4.60 -7.49
CA PHE A 303 19.44 -5.62 -7.58
C PHE A 303 19.40 -6.42 -6.29
N LEU A 304 19.24 -7.73 -6.42
CA LEU A 304 19.09 -8.64 -5.30
C LEU A 304 20.09 -9.77 -5.44
N ARG A 305 20.76 -10.11 -4.32
CA ARG A 305 21.65 -11.25 -4.22
C ARG A 305 21.40 -12.00 -2.92
N LEU A 306 21.35 -13.33 -3.01
CA LEU A 306 21.38 -14.25 -1.89
C LEU A 306 22.56 -15.17 -2.05
N GLU A 307 23.31 -15.37 -0.99
CA GLU A 307 24.40 -16.33 -0.87
C GLU A 307 24.06 -17.34 0.21
N GLY A 308 24.43 -18.57 0.00
CA GLY A 308 24.16 -19.65 0.94
C GLY A 308 25.11 -20.82 0.79
N GLU A 309 25.02 -21.72 1.77
CA GLU A 309 25.70 -23.02 1.80
C GLU A 309 24.70 -24.13 1.49
N ALA A 310 25.00 -24.91 0.44
CA ALA A 310 24.26 -26.08 0.02
C ALA A 310 24.86 -27.36 0.61
N PHE A 311 24.53 -28.53 0.04
CA PHE A 311 25.03 -29.83 0.45
C PHE A 311 26.58 -29.83 0.56
N GLY A 312 27.11 -30.34 1.68
CA GLY A 312 28.55 -30.42 1.93
C GLY A 312 29.26 -29.07 2.15
N GLY A 313 28.52 -27.98 2.41
CA GLY A 313 29.08 -26.64 2.60
C GLY A 313 29.47 -25.96 1.28
N VAL A 314 29.05 -26.50 0.14
CA VAL A 314 29.36 -25.91 -1.18
C VAL A 314 28.58 -24.61 -1.34
N PRO A 315 29.26 -23.50 -1.75
CA PRO A 315 28.60 -22.21 -1.91
C PRO A 315 27.60 -22.21 -3.08
N LEU A 316 26.49 -21.51 -2.88
CA LEU A 316 25.47 -21.24 -3.87
C LEU A 316 25.05 -19.80 -3.79
N HIS A 317 24.89 -19.14 -4.91
CA HIS A 317 24.33 -17.79 -4.94
C HIS A 317 23.31 -17.59 -6.05
N VAL A 318 22.39 -16.68 -5.83
CA VAL A 318 21.39 -16.22 -6.80
C VAL A 318 21.48 -14.72 -6.93
N GLU A 319 21.52 -14.23 -8.15
CA GLU A 319 21.42 -12.82 -8.48
C GLU A 319 20.17 -12.58 -9.32
N LEU A 320 19.45 -11.50 -9.02
CA LEU A 320 18.25 -11.10 -9.73
C LEU A 320 18.21 -9.59 -9.90
N LYS A 321 17.82 -9.14 -11.09
CA LYS A 321 17.47 -7.76 -11.39
C LYS A 321 15.97 -7.67 -11.67
N LEU A 322 15.26 -6.81 -10.94
CA LEU A 322 13.85 -6.52 -11.15
C LEU A 322 13.69 -5.04 -11.53
N SER A 323 12.89 -4.77 -12.56
CA SER A 323 12.54 -3.41 -12.96
C SER A 323 11.02 -3.30 -13.06
N VAL A 324 10.43 -2.32 -12.36
CA VAL A 324 8.98 -2.13 -12.27
C VAL A 324 8.61 -0.65 -12.25
N GLU A 325 7.43 -0.31 -12.75
CA GLU A 325 6.78 0.97 -12.44
C GLU A 325 6.26 0.89 -11.00
N ASP A 326 6.87 1.63 -10.08
CA ASP A 326 6.68 1.42 -8.63
C ASP A 326 5.27 1.74 -8.16
N SER A 327 4.71 2.86 -8.59
CA SER A 327 3.42 3.34 -8.13
C SER A 327 2.23 2.51 -8.64
N PRO A 328 2.12 2.17 -9.93
CA PRO A 328 1.08 1.26 -10.40
C PRO A 328 1.17 -0.12 -9.76
N ASN A 329 2.39 -0.62 -9.52
CA ASN A 329 2.62 -1.92 -8.91
C ASN A 329 2.17 -2.00 -7.43
N SER A 330 1.96 -0.87 -6.77
CA SER A 330 1.39 -0.81 -5.42
C SER A 330 -0.10 -0.44 -5.40
N ALA A 331 -0.60 0.24 -6.43
CA ALA A 331 -1.96 0.75 -6.47
C ALA A 331 -3.03 -0.36 -6.40
N GLY A 332 -2.80 -1.48 -7.10
CA GLY A 332 -3.71 -2.63 -7.05
C GLY A 332 -3.83 -3.22 -5.64
N VAL A 333 -2.71 -3.31 -4.92
CA VAL A 333 -2.71 -3.76 -3.52
C VAL A 333 -3.53 -2.84 -2.63
N VAL A 334 -3.47 -1.53 -2.87
CA VAL A 334 -4.26 -0.55 -2.12
C VAL A 334 -5.76 -0.66 -2.46
N ILE A 335 -6.13 -0.91 -3.72
CA ILE A 335 -7.51 -1.18 -4.12
C ILE A 335 -8.08 -2.36 -3.32
N ASP A 336 -7.32 -3.45 -3.19
CA ASP A 336 -7.73 -4.62 -2.42
C ASP A 336 -7.83 -4.31 -0.92
N ALA A 337 -6.86 -3.57 -0.37
CA ALA A 337 -6.88 -3.15 1.04
C ALA A 337 -8.08 -2.23 1.35
N VAL A 338 -8.45 -1.31 0.46
CA VAL A 338 -9.62 -0.45 0.57
C VAL A 338 -10.90 -1.28 0.62
N ARG A 339 -11.05 -2.26 -0.27
CA ARG A 339 -12.22 -3.14 -0.29
C ARG A 339 -12.31 -4.03 0.96
N CYS A 340 -11.18 -4.56 1.44
CA CYS A 340 -11.13 -5.28 2.71
C CYS A 340 -11.50 -4.37 3.90
N CYS A 341 -11.03 -3.13 3.92
CA CYS A 341 -11.39 -2.16 4.94
C CYS A 341 -12.90 -1.86 4.93
N LYS A 342 -13.51 -1.75 3.74
CA LYS A 342 -14.96 -1.58 3.59
C LYS A 342 -15.73 -2.78 4.14
N LEU A 343 -15.31 -4.01 3.82
CA LEU A 343 -15.93 -5.22 4.38
C LEU A 343 -15.84 -5.25 5.91
N ALA A 344 -14.74 -4.78 6.50
CA ALA A 344 -14.61 -4.68 7.95
C ALA A 344 -15.61 -3.67 8.53
N LEU A 345 -15.76 -2.49 7.90
CA LEU A 345 -16.75 -1.47 8.29
C LEU A 345 -18.18 -2.02 8.23
N ASP A 346 -18.54 -2.69 7.15
CA ASP A 346 -19.89 -3.27 6.97
C ASP A 346 -20.21 -4.37 7.99
N ARG A 347 -19.17 -5.08 8.46
CA ARG A 347 -19.28 -6.11 9.49
C ARG A 347 -19.14 -5.57 10.91
N GLY A 348 -18.92 -4.26 11.09
CA GLY A 348 -18.68 -3.65 12.40
C GLY A 348 -17.38 -4.11 13.06
N THR A 349 -16.40 -4.55 12.28
CA THR A 349 -15.12 -5.06 12.79
C THR A 349 -14.15 -3.89 12.96
N GLY A 350 -13.87 -3.50 14.20
CA GLY A 350 -12.89 -2.46 14.54
C GLY A 350 -11.53 -3.02 14.95
N GLY A 351 -10.52 -2.14 15.02
CA GLY A 351 -9.14 -2.48 15.34
C GLY A 351 -8.34 -2.98 14.15
N LEU A 352 -7.25 -3.69 14.43
CA LEU A 352 -6.35 -4.20 13.40
C LEU A 352 -7.04 -5.26 12.53
N LEU A 353 -7.07 -5.02 11.22
CA LEU A 353 -7.42 -6.06 10.26
C LEU A 353 -6.15 -6.88 9.93
N SER A 354 -5.94 -7.93 10.75
CA SER A 354 -4.66 -8.68 10.77
C SER A 354 -4.41 -9.44 9.48
N SER A 355 -5.43 -10.02 8.85
CA SER A 355 -5.32 -10.71 7.56
C SER A 355 -4.85 -9.77 6.45
N ALA A 356 -5.54 -8.65 6.27
CA ALA A 356 -5.20 -7.64 5.26
C ALA A 356 -3.81 -7.04 5.53
N SER A 357 -3.49 -6.70 6.79
CA SER A 357 -2.18 -6.17 7.14
C SER A 357 -1.06 -7.17 6.87
N ALA A 358 -1.24 -8.46 7.19
CA ALA A 358 -0.25 -9.51 6.94
C ALA A 358 0.04 -9.69 5.44
N TYR A 359 -0.99 -9.65 4.59
CA TYR A 359 -0.83 -9.87 3.18
C TYR A 359 -0.39 -8.62 2.41
N PHE A 360 -1.04 -7.48 2.67
CA PHE A 360 -0.82 -6.25 1.90
C PHE A 360 0.33 -5.38 2.41
N MET A 361 0.80 -5.54 3.65
CA MET A 361 1.77 -4.65 4.28
C MET A 361 3.09 -5.34 4.60
N LYS A 362 4.21 -4.58 4.56
CA LYS A 362 5.57 -5.09 4.85
C LYS A 362 5.82 -5.23 6.34
N HIS A 363 5.18 -4.38 7.15
CA HIS A 363 5.33 -4.36 8.60
C HIS A 363 3.98 -4.52 9.32
N PRO A 364 3.33 -5.69 9.18
CA PRO A 364 2.14 -6.03 9.98
C PRO A 364 2.54 -6.25 11.44
N ARG A 365 1.58 -6.23 12.35
CA ARG A 365 1.80 -6.57 13.77
C ARG A 365 2.42 -7.96 13.98
N GLN A 366 2.09 -8.88 13.10
CA GLN A 366 2.66 -10.24 13.05
C GLN A 366 2.98 -10.62 11.61
N GLN A 367 4.20 -11.13 11.39
CA GLN A 367 4.66 -11.63 10.10
C GLN A 367 4.19 -13.08 9.87
N PHE A 368 3.79 -13.36 8.64
CA PHE A 368 3.43 -14.70 8.15
C PHE A 368 4.15 -14.98 6.82
N THR A 369 4.15 -16.23 6.39
CA THR A 369 4.51 -16.50 4.98
C THR A 369 3.44 -15.92 4.05
N ASP A 370 3.82 -15.59 2.82
CA ASP A 370 2.86 -14.96 1.89
C ASP A 370 1.69 -15.89 1.54
N GLU A 371 1.90 -17.22 1.54
CA GLU A 371 0.85 -18.24 1.37
C GLU A 371 -0.17 -18.22 2.53
N VAL A 372 0.32 -18.20 3.76
CA VAL A 372 -0.56 -18.14 4.95
C VAL A 372 -1.31 -16.83 4.99
N ALA A 373 -0.63 -15.70 4.74
CA ALA A 373 -1.25 -14.39 4.72
C ALA A 373 -2.33 -14.27 3.62
N HIS A 374 -2.07 -14.84 2.43
CA HIS A 374 -3.06 -14.91 1.34
C HIS A 374 -4.31 -15.69 1.78
N ALA A 375 -4.12 -16.91 2.32
CA ALA A 375 -5.23 -17.72 2.81
C ALA A 375 -6.05 -17.01 3.92
N MET A 376 -5.39 -16.25 4.80
CA MET A 376 -6.08 -15.46 5.83
C MET A 376 -6.98 -14.38 5.22
N VAL A 377 -6.54 -13.71 4.16
CA VAL A 377 -7.36 -12.70 3.46
C VAL A 377 -8.54 -13.34 2.74
N GLU A 378 -8.33 -14.49 2.06
CA GLU A 378 -9.42 -15.24 1.42
C GLU A 378 -10.48 -15.66 2.44
N GLN A 379 -10.08 -16.19 3.59
CA GLN A 379 -10.98 -16.54 4.70
C GLN A 379 -11.74 -15.32 5.22
N PHE A 380 -11.05 -14.15 5.31
CA PHE A 380 -11.69 -12.90 5.72
C PHE A 380 -12.72 -12.46 4.67
N ILE A 381 -12.41 -12.49 3.38
CA ILE A 381 -13.34 -12.14 2.29
C ILE A 381 -14.57 -13.05 2.35
N ALA A 382 -14.38 -14.36 2.51
CA ALA A 382 -15.45 -15.35 2.61
C ALA A 382 -16.29 -15.24 3.90
N GLY A 383 -15.86 -14.45 4.89
CA GLY A 383 -16.54 -14.33 6.19
C GLY A 383 -16.24 -15.49 7.16
N GLU A 384 -15.24 -16.31 6.86
CA GLU A 384 -14.78 -17.43 7.70
C GLU A 384 -13.80 -16.97 8.79
N ARG A 385 -13.30 -15.75 8.68
CA ARG A 385 -12.39 -15.09 9.62
C ARG A 385 -12.90 -13.69 9.93
N GLU A 386 -12.85 -13.30 11.19
CA GLU A 386 -13.28 -11.96 11.62
C GLU A 386 -12.29 -10.86 11.21
N ARG A 387 -10.97 -11.16 11.31
CA ARG A 387 -9.88 -10.16 11.13
C ARG A 387 -8.68 -10.73 10.38
#